data_38f8caa71c7a8ac063d6794f33c6b334
#
_entry.id   38f8caa71c7a8ac063d6794f33c6b334
#
_cell.length_a   1.000
_cell.length_b   1.000
_cell.length_c   1.000
_cell.angle_alpha   90.00
_cell.angle_beta   90.00
_cell.angle_gamma   90.00
#
_symmetry.space_group_name_H-M   'P 1'
#
loop_
_entity.id
_entity.type
_entity.pdbx_description
1 polymer ?
#
loop_
_entity_poly.entity_id
_entity_poly.type
_entity_poly.pdbx_seq_one_letter_code
_entity_poly.pdbx_strand_id
1 'polypeptide(L)'
;MQLIYLKMTALSKDEKSAANLLSTIKTALANQSKNPEMVYQDSLQSTIYMGNKMARIPKTEDLDAVNYDRVLELGKQMFTNAKDFTFFFVGNYDEATLLPLIEQYIASIPSKGAKLKNKAIPVATGEVKNIFTKSMENPMSQVTEIWYAKTPYTLQTSVLADISARLLQMDYLRNIREKLSAAYHAGAEASMELDWDGQLALSLTGSAQLNPEKLDEALPYFFSGLKTTIEQPNASDLQKIKEILTKQASVDAKTNGYWTGILRNYVINGIDLHTDYVKTVSSVDGKAIGDFLKNIVLKPGNHLEVIMKATKEEAGK
;
A
#
# COMPACT_ATOMS: atom_id res chain seq x y z
N MET A 1 -2.06 17.74 -22.82
CA MET A 1 -0.78 18.49 -22.71
C MET A 1 -0.98 19.89 -22.11
N GLN A 2 -1.84 20.77 -22.67
CA GLN A 2 -2.05 22.14 -22.16
C GLN A 2 -2.35 22.21 -20.66
N LEU A 3 -3.24 21.35 -20.13
CA LEU A 3 -3.56 21.32 -18.69
C LEU A 3 -2.36 20.95 -17.82
N ILE A 4 -1.49 20.04 -18.29
CA ILE A 4 -0.26 19.69 -17.57
C ILE A 4 0.66 20.90 -17.53
N TYR A 5 0.87 21.56 -18.67
CA TYR A 5 1.68 22.77 -18.75
C TYR A 5 1.16 23.88 -17.83
N LEU A 6 -0.14 24.17 -17.87
CA LEU A 6 -0.75 25.19 -17.01
C LEU A 6 -0.65 24.81 -15.52
N LYS A 7 -0.86 23.54 -15.16
CA LYS A 7 -0.71 23.08 -13.78
C LYS A 7 0.71 23.25 -13.27
N MET A 8 1.72 23.10 -14.11
CA MET A 8 3.12 23.21 -13.72
C MET A 8 3.65 24.66 -13.78
N THR A 9 3.02 25.55 -14.58
CA THR A 9 3.57 26.89 -14.83
C THR A 9 2.67 28.03 -14.34
N ALA A 10 1.37 27.81 -14.17
CA ALA A 10 0.38 28.87 -13.94
C ALA A 10 -0.59 28.53 -12.79
N LEU A 11 -0.07 28.03 -11.66
CA LEU A 11 -0.89 27.86 -10.48
C LEU A 11 -1.44 29.21 -10.00
N SER A 12 -2.77 29.32 -10.00
CA SER A 12 -3.48 30.51 -9.56
C SER A 12 -4.19 30.27 -8.22
N LYS A 13 -4.39 31.35 -7.48
CA LYS A 13 -5.14 31.32 -6.23
C LYS A 13 -6.64 31.28 -6.50
N ASP A 14 -7.35 30.35 -5.86
CA ASP A 14 -8.82 30.28 -5.84
C ASP A 14 -9.28 30.09 -4.39
N GLU A 15 -9.54 31.19 -3.72
CA GLU A 15 -9.92 31.19 -2.29
C GLU A 15 -11.26 30.49 -2.05
N LYS A 16 -12.21 30.62 -2.98
CA LYS A 16 -13.54 30.01 -2.84
C LYS A 16 -13.44 28.48 -2.92
N SER A 17 -12.72 27.96 -3.93
CA SER A 17 -12.53 26.53 -4.09
C SER A 17 -11.72 25.93 -2.92
N ALA A 18 -10.69 26.65 -2.46
CA ALA A 18 -9.90 26.21 -1.29
C ALA A 18 -10.74 26.17 0.00
N ALA A 19 -11.53 27.20 0.28
CA ALA A 19 -12.41 27.23 1.44
C ALA A 19 -13.47 26.12 1.41
N ASN A 20 -14.07 25.87 0.25
CA ASN A 20 -15.03 24.78 0.05
C ASN A 20 -14.38 23.41 0.28
N LEU A 21 -13.19 23.19 -0.27
CA LEU A 21 -12.45 21.94 -0.09
C LEU A 21 -12.11 21.70 1.38
N LEU A 22 -11.56 22.70 2.06
CA LEU A 22 -11.22 22.61 3.49
C LEU A 22 -12.45 22.33 4.36
N SER A 23 -13.59 22.99 4.06
CA SER A 23 -14.85 22.73 4.75
C SER A 23 -15.35 21.30 4.54
N THR A 24 -15.27 20.78 3.31
CA THR A 24 -15.65 19.41 2.98
C THR A 24 -14.77 18.40 3.73
N ILE A 25 -13.45 18.59 3.69
CA ILE A 25 -12.50 17.72 4.40
C ILE A 25 -12.75 17.79 5.92
N LYS A 26 -12.95 18.98 6.48
CA LYS A 26 -13.23 19.17 7.91
C LYS A 26 -14.48 18.43 8.34
N THR A 27 -15.55 18.48 7.54
CA THR A 27 -16.78 17.74 7.80
C THR A 27 -16.55 16.22 7.73
N ALA A 28 -15.79 15.74 6.76
CA ALA A 28 -15.45 14.33 6.64
C ALA A 28 -14.65 13.85 7.85
N LEU A 29 -13.62 14.59 8.28
CA LEU A 29 -12.79 14.27 9.44
C LEU A 29 -13.59 14.31 10.76
N ALA A 30 -14.51 15.26 10.93
CA ALA A 30 -15.37 15.34 12.11
C ALA A 30 -16.29 14.10 12.26
N ASN A 31 -16.68 13.49 11.14
CA ASN A 31 -17.47 12.26 11.14
C ASN A 31 -16.62 10.97 11.20
N GLN A 32 -15.29 11.08 11.05
CA GLN A 32 -14.39 9.93 11.04
C GLN A 32 -14.48 9.09 12.32
N SER A 33 -14.53 9.74 13.49
CA SER A 33 -14.61 9.05 14.78
C SER A 33 -15.89 8.20 14.98
N LYS A 34 -16.92 8.46 14.16
CA LYS A 34 -18.18 7.70 14.18
C LYS A 34 -18.11 6.46 13.27
N ASN A 35 -17.18 6.41 12.34
CA ASN A 35 -16.98 5.27 11.45
C ASN A 35 -15.94 4.32 12.04
N PRO A 36 -16.30 3.09 12.45
CA PRO A 36 -15.36 2.14 13.05
C PRO A 36 -14.17 1.80 12.14
N GLU A 37 -14.40 1.68 10.83
CA GLU A 37 -13.33 1.43 9.85
C GLU A 37 -12.30 2.55 9.84
N MET A 38 -12.75 3.80 9.83
CA MET A 38 -11.85 4.95 9.85
C MET A 38 -11.08 5.07 11.17
N VAL A 39 -11.70 4.70 12.30
CA VAL A 39 -11.02 4.62 13.60
C VAL A 39 -9.94 3.54 13.59
N TYR A 40 -10.25 2.39 13.00
CA TYR A 40 -9.28 1.31 12.85
C TYR A 40 -8.09 1.73 11.97
N GLN A 41 -8.35 2.33 10.81
CA GLN A 41 -7.31 2.79 9.88
C GLN A 41 -6.43 3.90 10.51
N ASP A 42 -7.01 4.83 11.26
CA ASP A 42 -6.22 5.84 12.00
C ASP A 42 -5.32 5.19 13.05
N SER A 43 -5.85 4.22 13.78
CA SER A 43 -5.10 3.47 14.79
C SER A 43 -3.97 2.66 14.16
N LEU A 44 -4.25 1.95 13.06
CA LEU A 44 -3.26 1.17 12.30
C LEU A 44 -2.13 2.09 11.79
N GLN A 45 -2.48 3.17 11.10
CA GLN A 45 -1.51 4.10 10.55
C GLN A 45 -0.70 4.82 11.64
N SER A 46 -1.36 5.21 12.74
CA SER A 46 -0.68 5.79 13.90
C SER A 46 0.29 4.80 14.54
N THR A 47 -0.03 3.51 14.56
CA THR A 47 0.85 2.47 15.10
C THR A 47 2.05 2.25 14.20
N ILE A 48 1.85 2.11 12.88
CA ILE A 48 2.94 1.94 11.89
C ILE A 48 3.94 3.10 11.97
N TYR A 49 3.44 4.34 12.01
CA TYR A 49 4.26 5.54 11.95
C TYR A 49 4.49 6.23 13.31
N MET A 50 4.21 5.52 14.42
CA MET A 50 4.44 6.03 15.79
C MET A 50 3.81 7.41 16.04
N GLY A 51 2.61 7.65 15.50
CA GLY A 51 1.89 8.92 15.62
C GLY A 51 2.53 10.11 14.89
N ASN A 52 3.45 9.86 13.96
CA ASN A 52 4.09 10.93 13.20
C ASN A 52 3.08 11.77 12.44
N LYS A 53 3.07 13.09 12.67
CA LYS A 53 2.10 14.02 12.07
C LYS A 53 2.13 14.05 10.53
N MET A 54 3.25 13.70 9.90
CA MET A 54 3.37 13.68 8.44
C MET A 54 2.76 12.41 7.81
N ALA A 55 2.54 11.37 8.60
CA ALA A 55 2.05 10.08 8.11
C ALA A 55 0.69 9.67 8.70
N ARG A 56 0.27 10.22 9.84
CA ARG A 56 -1.05 9.96 10.41
C ARG A 56 -2.18 10.59 9.60
N ILE A 57 -3.38 10.11 9.80
CA ILE A 57 -4.57 10.77 9.25
C ILE A 57 -4.71 12.17 9.90
N PRO A 58 -4.92 13.24 9.10
CA PRO A 58 -5.10 14.58 9.63
C PRO A 58 -6.28 14.67 10.60
N LYS A 59 -6.18 15.56 11.59
CA LYS A 59 -7.29 15.90 12.48
C LYS A 59 -7.92 17.23 12.06
N THR A 60 -9.13 17.52 12.55
CA THR A 60 -9.81 18.79 12.25
C THR A 60 -8.97 20.01 12.60
N GLU A 61 -8.24 19.95 13.72
CA GLU A 61 -7.35 21.02 14.19
C GLU A 61 -6.17 21.29 13.26
N ASP A 62 -5.70 20.28 12.55
CA ASP A 62 -4.61 20.44 11.56
C ASP A 62 -5.09 21.30 10.38
N LEU A 63 -6.38 21.25 10.04
CA LEU A 63 -6.95 22.06 8.96
C LEU A 63 -7.08 23.53 9.33
N ASP A 64 -7.27 23.85 10.62
CA ASP A 64 -7.34 25.23 11.11
C ASP A 64 -5.97 25.93 10.98
N ALA A 65 -4.88 25.17 10.94
CA ALA A 65 -3.52 25.66 10.75
C ALA A 65 -3.11 25.81 9.27
N VAL A 66 -3.96 25.42 8.31
CA VAL A 66 -3.62 25.48 6.88
C VAL A 66 -3.54 26.94 6.41
N ASN A 67 -2.38 27.32 5.95
CA ASN A 67 -2.15 28.61 5.29
C ASN A 67 -2.16 28.39 3.77
N TYR A 68 -3.21 28.86 3.10
CA TYR A 68 -3.40 28.64 1.66
C TYR A 68 -2.30 29.31 0.80
N ASP A 69 -1.79 30.49 1.19
CA ASP A 69 -0.71 31.15 0.47
C ASP A 69 0.57 30.31 0.54
N ARG A 70 0.83 29.70 1.70
CA ARG A 70 1.96 28.78 1.87
C ARG A 70 1.79 27.50 1.05
N VAL A 71 0.56 26.95 0.96
CA VAL A 71 0.25 25.79 0.10
C VAL A 71 0.55 26.12 -1.36
N LEU A 72 0.12 27.29 -1.84
CA LEU A 72 0.40 27.74 -3.21
C LEU A 72 1.89 27.95 -3.48
N GLU A 73 2.60 28.53 -2.52
CA GLU A 73 4.05 28.71 -2.61
C GLU A 73 4.76 27.36 -2.74
N LEU A 74 4.43 26.39 -1.86
CA LEU A 74 4.98 25.03 -1.91
C LEU A 74 4.62 24.34 -3.22
N GLY A 75 3.38 24.47 -3.68
CA GLY A 75 2.95 23.92 -4.97
C GLY A 75 3.76 24.47 -6.14
N LYS A 76 3.97 25.79 -6.16
CA LYS A 76 4.83 26.43 -7.16
C LYS A 76 6.27 25.92 -7.08
N GLN A 77 6.84 25.77 -5.88
CA GLN A 77 8.18 25.23 -5.70
C GLN A 77 8.29 23.79 -6.20
N MET A 78 7.28 22.95 -5.92
CA MET A 78 7.24 21.56 -6.39
C MET A 78 7.22 21.45 -7.91
N PHE A 79 6.51 22.35 -8.60
CA PHE A 79 6.36 22.29 -10.06
C PHE A 79 7.37 23.12 -10.84
N THR A 80 8.28 23.85 -10.19
CA THR A 80 9.26 24.73 -10.88
C THR A 80 10.38 23.97 -11.55
N ASN A 81 10.64 22.72 -11.18
CA ASN A 81 11.76 21.95 -11.69
C ASN A 81 11.29 20.74 -12.47
N ALA A 82 11.15 20.89 -13.79
CA ALA A 82 10.73 19.78 -14.65
C ALA A 82 11.65 18.55 -14.57
N LYS A 83 12.92 18.70 -14.16
CA LYS A 83 13.87 17.57 -13.99
C LYS A 83 13.48 16.60 -12.88
N ASP A 84 12.61 17.00 -11.96
CA ASP A 84 12.13 16.12 -10.89
C ASP A 84 10.95 15.23 -11.33
N PHE A 85 10.48 15.40 -12.57
CA PHE A 85 9.35 14.67 -13.11
C PHE A 85 9.75 13.73 -14.23
N THR A 86 9.09 12.59 -14.28
CA THR A 86 9.13 11.67 -15.42
C THR A 86 7.74 11.56 -16.00
N PHE A 87 7.62 11.77 -17.30
CA PHE A 87 6.35 11.69 -18.01
C PHE A 87 6.30 10.38 -18.80
N PHE A 88 5.29 9.56 -18.53
CA PHE A 88 5.05 8.31 -19.24
C PHE A 88 3.87 8.46 -20.18
N PHE A 89 4.08 8.15 -21.46
CA PHE A 89 3.05 8.09 -22.47
C PHE A 89 2.91 6.64 -22.90
N VAL A 90 1.79 6.02 -22.53
CA VAL A 90 1.53 4.61 -22.80
C VAL A 90 0.15 4.49 -23.44
N GLY A 91 0.09 3.92 -24.62
CA GLY A 91 -1.16 3.72 -25.37
C GLY A 91 -0.96 3.70 -26.86
N ASN A 92 -2.07 3.73 -27.59
CA ASN A 92 -2.06 3.83 -29.05
C ASN A 92 -2.07 5.33 -29.43
N TYR A 93 -0.97 5.81 -29.97
CA TYR A 93 -0.79 7.19 -30.44
C TYR A 93 0.06 7.22 -31.70
N ASP A 94 -0.12 8.28 -32.47
CA ASP A 94 0.75 8.62 -33.59
C ASP A 94 1.90 9.51 -33.09
N GLU A 95 3.12 9.05 -33.25
CA GLU A 95 4.33 9.75 -32.79
C GLU A 95 4.49 11.11 -33.50
N ALA A 96 4.19 11.17 -34.80
CA ALA A 96 4.31 12.42 -35.56
C ALA A 96 3.38 13.53 -35.02
N THR A 97 2.24 13.15 -34.46
CA THR A 97 1.31 14.07 -33.81
C THR A 97 1.69 14.34 -32.35
N LEU A 98 2.18 13.34 -31.64
CA LEU A 98 2.45 13.43 -30.20
C LEU A 98 3.75 14.21 -29.91
N LEU A 99 4.83 13.97 -30.64
CA LEU A 99 6.13 14.60 -30.39
C LEU A 99 6.09 16.14 -30.45
N PRO A 100 5.47 16.81 -31.41
CA PRO A 100 5.34 18.28 -31.39
C PRO A 100 4.61 18.79 -30.16
N LEU A 101 3.60 18.06 -29.65
CA LEU A 101 2.87 18.43 -28.44
C LEU A 101 3.70 18.24 -27.18
N ILE A 102 4.56 17.21 -27.13
CA ILE A 102 5.53 17.01 -26.05
C ILE A 102 6.54 18.15 -26.04
N GLU A 103 7.10 18.48 -27.19
CA GLU A 103 8.06 19.60 -27.34
C GLU A 103 7.44 20.93 -26.89
N GLN A 104 6.22 21.21 -27.37
CA GLN A 104 5.52 22.45 -27.07
C GLN A 104 5.13 22.58 -25.59
N TYR A 105 4.60 21.53 -24.97
CA TYR A 105 3.96 21.64 -23.65
C TYR A 105 4.73 20.97 -22.52
N ILE A 106 5.56 19.95 -22.78
CA ILE A 106 6.31 19.24 -21.75
C ILE A 106 7.76 19.69 -21.72
N ALA A 107 8.45 19.67 -22.87
CA ALA A 107 9.85 20.07 -22.94
C ALA A 107 10.07 21.57 -22.67
N SER A 108 9.03 22.38 -22.85
CA SER A 108 9.07 23.83 -22.57
C SER A 108 8.79 24.17 -21.09
N ILE A 109 8.46 23.18 -20.23
CA ILE A 109 8.26 23.43 -18.79
C ILE A 109 9.59 23.88 -18.19
N PRO A 110 9.61 25.00 -17.42
CA PRO A 110 10.81 25.50 -16.79
C PRO A 110 11.49 24.45 -15.89
N SER A 111 12.82 24.42 -15.94
CA SER A 111 13.63 23.54 -15.11
C SER A 111 14.57 24.37 -14.25
N LYS A 112 14.01 25.10 -13.29
CA LYS A 112 14.72 25.98 -12.38
C LYS A 112 14.47 25.52 -10.94
N GLY A 113 15.53 25.51 -10.16
CA GLY A 113 15.46 25.18 -8.74
C GLY A 113 16.30 23.97 -8.35
N ALA A 114 16.43 23.76 -7.05
CA ALA A 114 17.11 22.60 -6.50
C ALA A 114 16.18 21.37 -6.54
N LYS A 115 16.77 20.21 -6.76
CA LYS A 115 16.07 18.93 -6.63
C LYS A 115 15.47 18.81 -5.22
N LEU A 116 14.19 18.48 -5.15
CA LEU A 116 13.54 18.22 -3.87
C LEU A 116 14.17 16.98 -3.19
N LYS A 117 14.39 17.09 -1.90
CA LYS A 117 14.91 15.98 -1.09
C LYS A 117 13.76 15.35 -0.32
N ASN A 118 13.62 14.06 -0.44
CA ASN A 118 12.71 13.30 0.40
C ASN A 118 13.26 13.22 1.83
N LYS A 119 12.36 13.20 2.80
CA LYS A 119 12.69 12.95 4.20
C LYS A 119 12.05 11.63 4.60
N ALA A 120 12.84 10.71 5.10
CA ALA A 120 12.35 9.45 5.61
C ALA A 120 11.33 9.66 6.75
N ILE A 121 10.23 8.95 6.69
CA ILE A 121 9.27 8.83 7.79
C ILE A 121 9.53 7.48 8.43
N PRO A 122 10.06 7.43 9.66
CA PRO A 122 10.38 6.17 10.29
C PRO A 122 9.11 5.37 10.56
N VAL A 123 9.20 4.05 10.40
CA VAL A 123 8.19 3.09 10.81
C VAL A 123 8.61 2.42 12.13
N ALA A 124 7.64 1.94 12.89
CA ALA A 124 7.89 1.20 14.12
C ALA A 124 8.76 -0.04 13.84
N THR A 125 9.61 -0.43 14.76
CA THR A 125 10.51 -1.60 14.65
C THR A 125 10.37 -2.52 15.84
N GLY A 126 10.72 -3.81 15.66
CA GLY A 126 10.54 -4.84 16.68
C GLY A 126 9.08 -5.30 16.79
N GLU A 127 8.74 -5.86 17.94
CA GLU A 127 7.38 -6.32 18.26
C GLU A 127 6.53 -5.16 18.76
N VAL A 128 5.47 -4.81 18.02
CA VAL A 128 4.55 -3.74 18.39
C VAL A 128 3.13 -4.25 18.41
N LYS A 129 2.43 -4.02 19.53
CA LYS A 129 1.04 -4.42 19.72
C LYS A 129 0.16 -3.23 20.05
N ASN A 130 -0.94 -3.11 19.35
CA ASN A 130 -1.97 -2.12 19.63
C ASN A 130 -3.35 -2.79 19.65
N ILE A 131 -3.91 -2.95 20.85
CA ILE A 131 -5.20 -3.58 21.04
C ILE A 131 -6.13 -2.56 21.72
N PHE A 132 -7.24 -2.27 21.08
CA PHE A 132 -8.22 -1.33 21.60
C PHE A 132 -9.65 -1.83 21.39
N THR A 133 -10.59 -1.22 22.08
CA THR A 133 -12.02 -1.58 22.00
C THR A 133 -12.81 -0.45 21.35
N LYS A 134 -13.75 -0.82 20.49
CA LYS A 134 -14.70 0.11 19.87
C LYS A 134 -16.12 -0.44 19.97
N SER A 135 -17.01 0.36 20.56
CA SER A 135 -18.44 0.07 20.60
C SER A 135 -19.10 0.47 19.28
N MET A 136 -19.98 -0.38 18.75
CA MET A 136 -20.70 -0.16 17.50
C MET A 136 -22.00 -0.95 17.43
N GLU A 137 -22.94 -0.49 16.63
CA GLU A 137 -24.26 -1.13 16.47
C GLU A 137 -24.17 -2.57 15.97
N ASN A 138 -23.36 -2.79 14.94
CA ASN A 138 -23.08 -4.10 14.34
C ASN A 138 -21.62 -4.47 14.59
N PRO A 139 -21.32 -5.20 15.69
CA PRO A 139 -19.94 -5.43 16.10
C PRO A 139 -19.17 -6.31 15.11
N MET A 140 -18.03 -5.79 14.63
CA MET A 140 -17.07 -6.49 13.79
C MET A 140 -15.66 -6.15 14.28
N SER A 141 -14.97 -7.12 14.84
CA SER A 141 -13.57 -6.97 15.22
C SER A 141 -12.66 -6.98 13.99
N GLN A 142 -11.58 -6.23 14.06
CA GLN A 142 -10.60 -6.18 12.98
C GLN A 142 -9.23 -6.55 13.50
N VAL A 143 -8.48 -7.30 12.70
CA VAL A 143 -7.13 -7.75 13.00
C VAL A 143 -6.26 -7.44 11.79
N THR A 144 -5.08 -6.89 12.05
CA THR A 144 -4.01 -6.77 11.07
C THR A 144 -2.68 -7.18 11.70
N GLU A 145 -2.03 -8.14 11.08
CA GLU A 145 -0.68 -8.63 11.38
C GLU A 145 0.24 -8.21 10.26
N ILE A 146 1.32 -7.49 10.56
CA ILE A 146 2.27 -7.04 9.55
C ILE A 146 3.67 -7.49 9.94
N TRP A 147 4.30 -8.26 9.07
CA TRP A 147 5.72 -8.58 9.13
C TRP A 147 6.44 -7.75 8.06
N TYR A 148 7.51 -7.07 8.42
CA TYR A 148 8.21 -6.25 7.44
C TYR A 148 9.73 -6.28 7.59
N ALA A 149 10.38 -6.10 6.44
CA ALA A 149 11.83 -6.20 6.32
C ALA A 149 12.35 -5.28 5.22
N LYS A 150 13.61 -4.88 5.34
CA LYS A 150 14.33 -4.29 4.21
C LYS A 150 14.93 -5.42 3.37
N THR A 151 14.71 -5.38 2.07
CA THR A 151 15.21 -6.38 1.14
C THR A 151 15.55 -5.74 -0.20
N PRO A 152 16.53 -6.26 -0.96
CA PRO A 152 16.73 -5.81 -2.34
C PRO A 152 15.46 -6.01 -3.17
N TYR A 153 15.10 -5.00 -3.95
CA TYR A 153 14.02 -5.13 -4.92
C TYR A 153 14.53 -5.80 -6.17
N THR A 154 14.11 -7.00 -6.39
CA THR A 154 14.43 -7.78 -7.59
C THR A 154 13.15 -8.46 -8.07
N LEU A 155 13.13 -8.89 -9.32
CA LEU A 155 12.05 -9.71 -9.83
C LEU A 155 11.83 -10.96 -8.96
N GLN A 156 12.90 -11.60 -8.51
CA GLN A 156 12.81 -12.78 -7.64
C GLN A 156 12.14 -12.49 -6.30
N THR A 157 12.55 -11.40 -5.61
CA THR A 157 11.94 -11.04 -4.31
C THR A 157 10.49 -10.59 -4.46
N SER A 158 10.15 -9.91 -5.54
CA SER A 158 8.77 -9.52 -5.84
C SER A 158 7.86 -10.73 -6.09
N VAL A 159 8.33 -11.70 -6.89
CA VAL A 159 7.58 -12.94 -7.16
C VAL A 159 7.43 -13.80 -5.90
N LEU A 160 8.49 -13.95 -5.10
CA LEU A 160 8.43 -14.69 -3.84
C LEU A 160 7.45 -14.04 -2.84
N ALA A 161 7.44 -12.72 -2.75
CA ALA A 161 6.52 -11.99 -1.90
C ALA A 161 5.05 -12.20 -2.32
N ASP A 162 4.74 -12.05 -3.61
CA ASP A 162 3.37 -12.24 -4.14
C ASP A 162 2.89 -13.70 -3.94
N ILE A 163 3.72 -14.68 -4.30
CA ILE A 163 3.34 -16.11 -4.12
C ILE A 163 3.15 -16.44 -2.65
N SER A 164 4.02 -15.96 -1.76
CA SER A 164 3.91 -16.19 -0.31
C SER A 164 2.62 -15.62 0.25
N ALA A 165 2.27 -14.39 -0.13
CA ALA A 165 1.02 -13.76 0.30
C ALA A 165 -0.21 -14.53 -0.19
N ARG A 166 -0.22 -14.98 -1.43
CA ARG A 166 -1.32 -15.77 -2.00
C ARG A 166 -1.49 -17.13 -1.31
N LEU A 167 -0.41 -17.82 -0.98
CA LEU A 167 -0.47 -19.07 -0.20
C LEU A 167 -1.05 -18.81 1.19
N LEU A 168 -0.59 -17.76 1.84
CA LEU A 168 -1.08 -17.36 3.15
C LEU A 168 -2.57 -16.95 3.10
N GLN A 169 -2.98 -16.22 2.07
CA GLN A 169 -4.37 -15.88 1.83
C GLN A 169 -5.25 -17.13 1.69
N MET A 170 -4.80 -18.14 0.92
CA MET A 170 -5.55 -19.39 0.76
C MET A 170 -5.65 -20.15 2.09
N ASP A 171 -4.61 -20.13 2.91
CA ASP A 171 -4.64 -20.71 4.24
C ASP A 171 -5.63 -20.01 5.18
N TYR A 172 -5.62 -18.68 5.22
CA TYR A 172 -6.54 -17.88 6.03
C TYR A 172 -8.00 -18.06 5.59
N LEU A 173 -8.27 -18.06 4.28
CA LEU A 173 -9.60 -18.33 3.77
C LEU A 173 -10.11 -19.70 4.23
N ARG A 174 -9.28 -20.74 4.12
CA ARG A 174 -9.63 -22.12 4.51
C ARG A 174 -9.87 -22.25 6.01
N ASN A 175 -8.97 -21.73 6.83
CA ASN A 175 -8.98 -21.97 8.27
C ASN A 175 -9.84 -20.95 9.03
N ILE A 176 -9.75 -19.65 8.71
CA ILE A 176 -10.45 -18.59 9.44
C ILE A 176 -11.87 -18.40 8.92
N ARG A 177 -12.05 -18.35 7.59
CA ARG A 177 -13.36 -18.11 6.99
C ARG A 177 -14.20 -19.37 6.86
N GLU A 178 -13.69 -20.43 6.23
CA GLU A 178 -14.48 -21.60 5.90
C GLU A 178 -14.63 -22.55 7.09
N LYS A 179 -13.52 -22.95 7.70
CA LYS A 179 -13.52 -23.96 8.78
C LYS A 179 -14.03 -23.40 10.10
N LEU A 180 -13.54 -22.24 10.50
CA LEU A 180 -13.91 -21.61 11.76
C LEU A 180 -15.21 -20.79 11.63
N SER A 181 -15.59 -20.41 10.41
CA SER A 181 -16.71 -19.49 10.14
C SER A 181 -16.63 -18.20 10.95
N ALA A 182 -15.41 -17.72 11.20
CA ALA A 182 -15.15 -16.58 12.09
C ALA A 182 -15.13 -15.25 11.34
N ALA A 183 -14.83 -15.28 10.04
CA ALA A 183 -14.54 -14.07 9.28
C ALA A 183 -15.54 -13.83 8.15
N TYR A 184 -15.95 -12.57 8.00
CA TYR A 184 -16.56 -12.08 6.78
C TYR A 184 -15.52 -11.96 5.67
N HIS A 185 -14.35 -11.43 6.01
CA HIS A 185 -13.18 -11.34 5.13
C HIS A 185 -11.94 -11.78 5.91
N ALA A 186 -11.10 -12.59 5.26
CA ALA A 186 -9.75 -12.95 5.72
C ALA A 186 -8.83 -12.99 4.52
N GLY A 187 -7.66 -12.39 4.61
CA GLY A 187 -6.75 -12.31 3.49
C GLY A 187 -5.32 -12.02 3.89
N ALA A 188 -4.43 -12.16 2.91
CA ALA A 188 -3.05 -11.74 3.04
C ALA A 188 -2.57 -11.08 1.74
N GLU A 189 -1.68 -10.12 1.89
CA GLU A 189 -1.06 -9.39 0.78
C GLU A 189 0.42 -9.13 1.08
N ALA A 190 1.20 -8.90 0.04
CA ALA A 190 2.56 -8.42 0.16
C ALA A 190 2.72 -7.11 -0.62
N SER A 191 3.43 -6.17 -0.03
CA SER A 191 3.81 -4.92 -0.68
C SER A 191 5.31 -4.74 -0.65
N MET A 192 5.86 -4.20 -1.74
CA MET A 192 7.25 -3.79 -1.82
C MET A 192 7.28 -2.33 -2.22
N GLU A 193 7.65 -1.48 -1.30
CA GLU A 193 7.68 -0.03 -1.50
C GLU A 193 9.07 0.51 -1.24
N LEU A 194 9.49 1.47 -2.07
CA LEU A 194 10.64 2.31 -1.74
C LEU A 194 10.28 3.11 -0.50
N ASP A 195 11.02 2.88 0.59
CA ASP A 195 10.95 3.81 1.67
C ASP A 195 11.67 5.13 1.27
N TRP A 196 11.48 6.18 2.07
CA TRP A 196 11.94 7.52 1.73
C TRP A 196 13.46 7.68 1.70
N ASP A 197 14.23 6.68 2.18
CA ASP A 197 15.70 6.67 2.08
C ASP A 197 16.22 5.87 0.88
N GLY A 198 15.30 5.41 0.00
CA GLY A 198 15.61 4.69 -1.22
C GLY A 198 15.86 3.21 -1.02
N GLN A 199 15.62 2.69 0.18
CA GLN A 199 15.62 1.25 0.44
C GLN A 199 14.21 0.70 0.28
N LEU A 200 14.11 -0.55 -0.11
CA LEU A 200 12.81 -1.18 -0.23
C LEU A 200 12.40 -1.83 1.08
N ALA A 201 11.23 -1.43 1.54
CA ALA A 201 10.52 -2.11 2.59
C ALA A 201 9.58 -3.15 1.96
N LEU A 202 9.74 -4.40 2.39
CA LEU A 202 8.80 -5.48 2.14
C LEU A 202 7.88 -5.57 3.35
N SER A 203 6.57 -5.54 3.13
CA SER A 203 5.58 -5.94 4.12
C SER A 203 4.81 -7.16 3.64
N LEU A 204 4.60 -8.10 4.56
CA LEU A 204 3.65 -9.20 4.43
C LEU A 204 2.55 -8.96 5.45
N THR A 205 1.34 -8.75 5.00
CA THR A 205 0.20 -8.38 5.84
C THR A 205 -0.84 -9.48 5.81
N GLY A 206 -1.27 -9.91 6.98
CA GLY A 206 -2.47 -10.73 7.18
C GLY A 206 -3.56 -9.89 7.82
N SER A 207 -4.80 -9.96 7.34
CA SER A 207 -5.91 -9.20 7.90
C SER A 207 -7.23 -9.97 7.87
N ALA A 208 -8.09 -9.66 8.83
CA ALA A 208 -9.45 -10.19 8.85
C ALA A 208 -10.43 -9.26 9.55
N GLN A 209 -11.69 -9.32 9.07
CA GLN A 209 -12.86 -8.83 9.81
C GLN A 209 -13.57 -10.03 10.43
N LEU A 210 -13.69 -10.04 11.75
CA LEU A 210 -14.07 -11.21 12.54
C LEU A 210 -15.33 -10.95 13.37
N ASN A 211 -16.14 -11.99 13.51
CA ASN A 211 -17.14 -12.03 14.57
C ASN A 211 -16.42 -11.86 15.93
N PRO A 212 -16.83 -10.88 16.79
CA PRO A 212 -16.18 -10.64 18.07
C PRO A 212 -16.08 -11.88 18.97
N GLU A 213 -17.08 -12.76 18.93
CA GLU A 213 -17.12 -13.99 19.73
C GLU A 213 -16.08 -15.02 19.28
N LYS A 214 -15.60 -14.90 18.03
CA LYS A 214 -14.63 -15.80 17.41
C LYS A 214 -13.21 -15.21 17.34
N LEU A 215 -13.02 -13.99 17.83
CA LEU A 215 -11.75 -13.29 17.73
C LEU A 215 -10.60 -14.09 18.34
N ASP A 216 -10.73 -14.49 19.61
CA ASP A 216 -9.65 -15.19 20.34
C ASP A 216 -9.37 -16.58 19.77
N GLU A 217 -10.38 -17.23 19.17
CA GLU A 217 -10.22 -18.52 18.48
C GLU A 217 -9.53 -18.36 17.11
N ALA A 218 -9.72 -17.22 16.45
CA ALA A 218 -9.17 -16.94 15.11
C ALA A 218 -7.70 -16.46 15.14
N LEU A 219 -7.29 -15.71 16.16
CA LEU A 219 -5.95 -15.12 16.25
C LEU A 219 -4.80 -16.12 16.04
N PRO A 220 -4.81 -17.33 16.65
CA PRO A 220 -3.73 -18.30 16.44
C PRO A 220 -3.52 -18.72 14.98
N TYR A 221 -4.57 -18.60 14.13
CA TYR A 221 -4.47 -19.02 12.72
C TYR A 221 -3.59 -18.09 11.89
N PHE A 222 -3.42 -16.82 12.27
CA PHE A 222 -2.49 -15.92 11.58
C PHE A 222 -1.06 -16.45 11.66
N PHE A 223 -0.64 -16.89 12.83
CA PHE A 223 0.71 -17.42 13.06
C PHE A 223 0.87 -18.87 12.58
N SER A 224 -0.13 -19.73 12.80
CA SER A 224 -0.09 -21.10 12.32
C SER A 224 -0.12 -21.20 10.80
N GLY A 225 -0.87 -20.33 10.11
CA GLY A 225 -0.88 -20.22 8.66
C GLY A 225 0.48 -19.81 8.12
N LEU A 226 1.10 -18.79 8.72
CA LEU A 226 2.45 -18.37 8.37
C LEU A 226 3.47 -19.51 8.58
N LYS A 227 3.42 -20.19 9.73
CA LYS A 227 4.27 -21.34 10.02
C LYS A 227 4.08 -22.47 9.00
N THR A 228 2.83 -22.81 8.66
CA THR A 228 2.52 -23.81 7.64
C THR A 228 3.08 -23.43 6.27
N THR A 229 2.93 -22.15 5.88
CA THR A 229 3.47 -21.64 4.61
C THR A 229 5.00 -21.71 4.55
N ILE A 230 5.67 -21.59 5.70
CA ILE A 230 7.13 -21.70 5.80
C ILE A 230 7.60 -23.16 5.74
N GLU A 231 6.97 -24.03 6.53
CA GLU A 231 7.46 -25.40 6.79
C GLU A 231 6.96 -26.41 5.75
N GLN A 232 5.71 -26.25 5.33
CA GLN A 232 5.02 -27.18 4.44
C GLN A 232 4.03 -26.44 3.53
N PRO A 233 4.51 -25.56 2.62
CA PRO A 233 3.63 -24.87 1.71
C PRO A 233 2.83 -25.85 0.86
N ASN A 234 1.54 -25.63 0.74
CA ASN A 234 0.66 -26.55 0.02
C ASN A 234 1.02 -26.59 -1.47
N ALA A 235 1.53 -27.76 -1.92
CA ALA A 235 2.03 -27.92 -3.29
C ALA A 235 0.93 -27.73 -4.36
N SER A 236 -0.32 -28.15 -4.09
CA SER A 236 -1.43 -27.96 -5.02
C SER A 236 -1.81 -26.48 -5.14
N ASP A 237 -1.83 -25.75 -4.02
CA ASP A 237 -2.12 -24.32 -4.02
C ASP A 237 -0.98 -23.53 -4.70
N LEU A 238 0.26 -23.88 -4.44
CA LEU A 238 1.42 -23.30 -5.13
C LEU A 238 1.32 -23.49 -6.65
N GLN A 239 0.97 -24.69 -7.12
CA GLN A 239 0.82 -24.95 -8.53
C GLN A 239 -0.31 -24.11 -9.16
N LYS A 240 -1.48 -24.04 -8.50
CA LYS A 240 -2.58 -23.17 -8.94
C LYS A 240 -2.21 -21.71 -9.03
N ILE A 241 -1.47 -21.19 -8.02
CA ILE A 241 -1.00 -19.80 -8.01
C ILE A 241 -0.09 -19.54 -9.21
N LYS A 242 0.87 -20.45 -9.46
CA LYS A 242 1.81 -20.31 -10.60
C LYS A 242 1.05 -20.29 -11.95
N GLU A 243 0.05 -21.12 -12.12
CA GLU A 243 -0.80 -21.16 -13.31
C GLU A 243 -1.60 -19.87 -13.49
N ILE A 244 -2.20 -19.36 -12.40
CA ILE A 244 -2.93 -18.09 -12.41
C ILE A 244 -2.00 -16.93 -12.77
N LEU A 245 -0.84 -16.81 -12.15
CA LEU A 245 0.12 -15.74 -12.40
C LEU A 245 0.66 -15.78 -13.83
N THR A 246 0.97 -16.98 -14.35
CA THR A 246 1.43 -17.16 -15.73
C THR A 246 0.36 -16.75 -16.74
N LYS A 247 -0.90 -17.17 -16.51
CA LYS A 247 -2.02 -16.78 -17.36
C LYS A 247 -2.27 -15.27 -17.29
N GLN A 248 -2.27 -14.71 -16.08
CA GLN A 248 -2.54 -13.29 -15.86
C GLN A 248 -1.48 -12.42 -16.54
N ALA A 249 -0.20 -12.79 -16.48
CA ALA A 249 0.88 -12.07 -17.15
C ALA A 249 0.62 -11.86 -18.66
N SER A 250 0.09 -12.88 -19.34
CA SER A 250 -0.24 -12.79 -20.76
C SER A 250 -1.44 -11.89 -21.08
N VAL A 251 -2.35 -11.74 -20.12
CA VAL A 251 -3.52 -10.84 -20.22
C VAL A 251 -3.10 -9.41 -19.91
N ASP A 252 -2.37 -9.21 -18.83
CA ASP A 252 -1.94 -7.90 -18.35
C ASP A 252 -1.02 -7.20 -19.35
N ALA A 253 -0.12 -7.94 -20.01
CA ALA A 253 0.78 -7.42 -21.04
C ALA A 253 0.05 -6.77 -22.26
N LYS A 254 -1.26 -6.95 -22.36
CA LYS A 254 -2.09 -6.29 -23.38
C LYS A 254 -2.69 -4.97 -22.91
N THR A 255 -2.44 -4.55 -21.68
CA THR A 255 -3.05 -3.37 -21.08
C THR A 255 -2.05 -2.22 -20.91
N ASN A 256 -2.53 -0.99 -21.09
CA ASN A 256 -1.71 0.21 -20.86
C ASN A 256 -1.29 0.35 -19.38
N GLY A 257 -2.18 -0.03 -18.44
CA GLY A 257 -1.89 0.02 -17.02
C GLY A 257 -0.69 -0.85 -16.62
N TYR A 258 -0.60 -2.05 -17.14
CA TYR A 258 0.54 -2.94 -16.94
C TYR A 258 1.85 -2.28 -17.39
N TRP A 259 1.90 -1.79 -18.63
CA TRP A 259 3.13 -1.17 -19.17
C TRP A 259 3.50 0.11 -18.44
N THR A 260 2.53 0.90 -18.00
CA THR A 260 2.79 2.06 -17.15
C THR A 260 3.48 1.64 -15.84
N GLY A 261 3.02 0.56 -15.20
CA GLY A 261 3.63 0.01 -13.99
C GLY A 261 5.05 -0.53 -14.23
N ILE A 262 5.24 -1.32 -15.29
CA ILE A 262 6.55 -1.87 -15.67
C ILE A 262 7.56 -0.76 -15.98
N LEU A 263 7.19 0.21 -16.82
CA LEU A 263 8.06 1.33 -17.18
C LEU A 263 8.40 2.20 -15.97
N ARG A 264 7.44 2.46 -15.11
CA ARG A 264 7.67 3.20 -13.87
C ARG A 264 8.70 2.50 -12.99
N ASN A 265 8.57 1.19 -12.76
CA ASN A 265 9.53 0.42 -11.98
C ASN A 265 10.92 0.42 -12.63
N TYR A 266 10.99 0.25 -13.94
CA TYR A 266 12.26 0.26 -14.67
C TYR A 266 12.96 1.63 -14.56
N VAL A 267 12.24 2.72 -14.77
CA VAL A 267 12.82 4.08 -14.74
C VAL A 267 13.19 4.52 -13.31
N ILE A 268 12.35 4.21 -12.32
CA ILE A 268 12.56 4.67 -10.94
C ILE A 268 13.54 3.77 -10.19
N ASN A 269 13.39 2.45 -10.33
CA ASN A 269 14.11 1.46 -9.54
C ASN A 269 15.21 0.74 -10.32
N GLY A 270 15.30 0.91 -11.65
CA GLY A 270 16.24 0.20 -12.50
C GLY A 270 15.94 -1.30 -12.66
N ILE A 271 14.70 -1.73 -12.40
CA ILE A 271 14.35 -3.14 -12.30
C ILE A 271 13.36 -3.54 -13.39
N ASP A 272 13.76 -4.52 -14.20
CA ASP A 272 12.88 -5.18 -15.14
C ASP A 272 12.04 -6.25 -14.44
N LEU A 273 10.75 -5.96 -14.31
CA LEU A 273 9.76 -6.88 -13.74
C LEU A 273 9.00 -7.68 -14.80
N HIS A 274 9.36 -7.53 -16.08
CA HIS A 274 8.63 -8.15 -17.19
C HIS A 274 9.37 -9.33 -17.82
N THR A 275 10.63 -9.14 -18.25
CA THR A 275 11.29 -10.03 -19.21
C THR A 275 11.34 -11.50 -18.75
N ASP A 276 11.73 -11.79 -17.53
CA ASP A 276 11.82 -13.17 -17.02
C ASP A 276 10.69 -13.54 -16.04
N TYR A 277 9.57 -12.77 -16.02
CA TYR A 277 8.52 -12.95 -15.01
C TYR A 277 7.97 -14.39 -14.98
N VAL A 278 7.51 -14.92 -16.11
CA VAL A 278 6.92 -16.27 -16.19
C VAL A 278 7.93 -17.36 -15.83
N LYS A 279 9.17 -17.20 -16.26
CA LYS A 279 10.28 -18.11 -15.91
C LYS A 279 10.56 -18.09 -14.41
N THR A 280 10.60 -16.89 -13.82
CA THR A 280 10.80 -16.71 -12.39
C THR A 280 9.66 -17.33 -11.58
N VAL A 281 8.40 -17.05 -11.95
CA VAL A 281 7.23 -17.69 -11.34
C VAL A 281 7.32 -19.22 -11.41
N SER A 282 7.68 -19.77 -12.57
CA SER A 282 7.79 -21.21 -12.79
C SER A 282 8.88 -21.87 -11.94
N SER A 283 9.97 -21.15 -11.65
CA SER A 283 11.10 -21.67 -10.87
C SER A 283 10.88 -21.71 -9.37
N VAL A 284 9.86 -21.01 -8.83
CA VAL A 284 9.60 -20.98 -7.39
C VAL A 284 9.13 -22.35 -6.91
N ASP A 285 9.77 -22.86 -5.86
CA ASP A 285 9.36 -24.06 -5.15
C ASP A 285 9.06 -23.77 -3.66
N GLY A 286 8.56 -24.79 -2.95
CA GLY A 286 8.21 -24.63 -1.54
C GLY A 286 9.41 -24.29 -0.65
N LYS A 287 10.61 -24.76 -0.99
CA LYS A 287 11.83 -24.44 -0.24
C LYS A 287 12.18 -22.96 -0.39
N ALA A 288 12.12 -22.42 -1.61
CA ALA A 288 12.40 -21.01 -1.86
C ALA A 288 11.44 -20.08 -1.09
N ILE A 289 10.17 -20.47 -0.98
CA ILE A 289 9.17 -19.75 -0.19
C ILE A 289 9.51 -19.78 1.30
N GLY A 290 9.79 -20.98 1.83
CA GLY A 290 10.16 -21.15 3.25
C GLY A 290 11.44 -20.37 3.61
N ASP A 291 12.46 -20.45 2.78
CA ASP A 291 13.71 -19.72 2.95
C ASP A 291 13.51 -18.20 2.90
N PHE A 292 12.68 -17.71 1.96
CA PHE A 292 12.34 -16.30 1.83
C PHE A 292 11.62 -15.78 3.08
N LEU A 293 10.56 -16.45 3.49
CA LEU A 293 9.78 -16.04 4.66
C LEU A 293 10.62 -16.08 5.93
N LYS A 294 11.38 -17.16 6.16
CA LYS A 294 12.18 -17.34 7.37
C LYS A 294 13.36 -16.38 7.45
N ASN A 295 14.12 -16.24 6.36
CA ASN A 295 15.41 -15.55 6.38
C ASN A 295 15.32 -14.08 5.98
N ILE A 296 14.30 -13.67 5.26
CA ILE A 296 14.11 -12.29 4.79
C ILE A 296 12.98 -11.61 5.58
N VAL A 297 11.79 -12.20 5.63
CA VAL A 297 10.62 -11.55 6.23
C VAL A 297 10.67 -11.57 7.76
N LEU A 298 10.91 -12.73 8.36
CA LEU A 298 10.82 -12.90 9.82
C LEU A 298 12.12 -12.61 10.56
N LYS A 299 13.28 -12.82 9.93
CA LYS A 299 14.60 -12.66 10.59
C LYS A 299 14.81 -11.28 11.23
N PRO A 300 14.37 -10.16 10.69
CA PRO A 300 14.52 -8.85 11.32
C PRO A 300 13.75 -8.71 12.64
N GLY A 301 12.74 -9.55 12.89
CA GLY A 301 11.92 -9.51 14.11
C GLY A 301 10.99 -8.29 14.15
N ASN A 302 10.65 -7.69 13.00
CA ASN A 302 9.69 -6.61 12.95
C ASN A 302 8.31 -7.20 12.70
N HIS A 303 7.46 -7.08 13.71
CA HIS A 303 6.09 -7.54 13.67
C HIS A 303 5.17 -6.53 14.35
N LEU A 304 4.09 -6.20 13.69
CA LEU A 304 3.11 -5.23 14.16
C LEU A 304 1.74 -5.89 14.17
N GLU A 305 1.10 -5.89 15.34
CA GLU A 305 -0.24 -6.42 15.58
C GLU A 305 -1.17 -5.27 15.95
N VAL A 306 -2.25 -5.09 15.18
CA VAL A 306 -3.30 -4.12 15.53
C VAL A 306 -4.65 -4.84 15.57
N ILE A 307 -5.31 -4.78 16.74
CA ILE A 307 -6.59 -5.43 16.97
C ILE A 307 -7.60 -4.42 17.47
N MET A 308 -8.71 -4.25 16.77
CA MET A 308 -9.90 -3.59 17.26
C MET A 308 -10.90 -4.63 17.74
N LYS A 309 -11.10 -4.71 19.07
CA LYS A 309 -12.13 -5.54 19.69
C LYS A 309 -13.45 -4.80 19.61
N ALA A 310 -14.40 -5.33 18.83
CA ALA A 310 -15.71 -4.73 18.72
C ALA A 310 -16.63 -5.18 19.86
N THR A 311 -17.38 -4.24 20.40
CA THR A 311 -18.44 -4.49 21.38
C THR A 311 -19.76 -3.90 20.90
N LYS A 312 -20.87 -4.48 21.34
CA LYS A 312 -22.19 -3.94 21.01
C LYS A 312 -22.42 -2.63 21.78
N GLU A 313 -22.93 -1.62 21.10
CA GLU A 313 -23.44 -0.43 21.79
C GLU A 313 -24.58 -0.84 22.73
N GLU A 314 -24.46 -0.46 23.99
CA GLU A 314 -25.63 -0.56 24.89
C GLU A 314 -26.68 0.42 24.35
N ALA A 315 -27.87 -0.12 24.05
CA ALA A 315 -29.01 0.73 23.71
C ALA A 315 -29.18 1.75 24.86
N GLY A 316 -28.95 3.02 24.54
CA GLY A 316 -29.03 4.08 25.56
C GLY A 316 -30.32 4.00 26.36
N LYS A 317 -30.16 3.94 27.68
CA LYS A 317 -31.26 4.09 28.62
C LYS A 317 -31.80 5.51 28.58
#